data_9295cf2877f7b72488eb8c18721c8dc3
#
_entry.id   9295cf2877f7b72488eb8c18721c8dc3
#
_cell.length_a   1.000
_cell.length_b   1.000
_cell.length_c   1.000
_cell.angle_alpha   90.00
_cell.angle_beta   90.00
_cell.angle_gamma   90.00
#
_symmetry.space_group_name_H-M   'P 1'
#
loop_
_entity.id
_entity.type
_entity.pdbx_description
1 polymer ?
#
loop_
_entity_poly.entity_id
_entity_poly.type
_entity_poly.pdbx_seq_one_letter_code
_entity_poly.pdbx_strand_id
1 'polypeptide(L)'
;MGLLIGVLSGFFGVGGGFILTPILLLMGYEPVTAITISLLYTIGTSFSGVFAHLRMKNIIWKPALLVAVSGVAATQFANPFVMFLKNRGYDELLIPVFYIVLLGYFAYKMLLQRKGREDELEVFEPSSKLLGYGVIGFIGGFLSTTLGVGGGFIIVPLLIAFSGFHPKKAVGTSLVSVLFIVAAGFLTYYIQRPIDLSLGFILIIGGLLGAQLGARATLIYKQKEIKLLLGVLYTFTMLSMIFKLFEFNMIGMGILAGFLTVLYIMMLTRAVFRRKQGTSDT
;
A
#
# COMPACT_ATOMS: atom_id res chain seq x y z
N MET A 1 14.55 7.71 4.49
CA MET A 1 13.60 7.17 3.51
C MET A 1 12.61 6.20 4.15
N GLY A 2 13.05 5.09 4.77
CA GLY A 2 12.17 4.08 5.36
C GLY A 2 11.16 4.64 6.37
N LEU A 3 11.57 5.54 7.27
CA LEU A 3 10.67 6.18 8.24
C LEU A 3 9.56 6.99 7.54
N LEU A 4 9.92 7.78 6.55
CA LEU A 4 8.95 8.60 5.81
C LEU A 4 7.92 7.71 5.11
N ILE A 5 8.36 6.75 4.30
CA ILE A 5 7.45 5.80 3.64
C ILE A 5 6.62 5.03 4.67
N GLY A 6 7.21 4.69 5.83
CA GLY A 6 6.50 4.06 6.95
C GLY A 6 5.34 4.90 7.48
N VAL A 7 5.54 6.21 7.68
CA VAL A 7 4.47 7.12 8.10
C VAL A 7 3.31 7.09 7.10
N LEU A 8 3.59 7.15 5.80
CA LEU A 8 2.53 7.07 4.78
C LEU A 8 1.85 5.70 4.77
N SER A 9 2.64 4.63 4.91
CA SER A 9 2.11 3.27 5.02
C SER A 9 1.12 3.13 6.18
N GLY A 10 1.50 3.61 7.37
CA GLY A 10 0.65 3.58 8.54
C GLY A 10 -0.56 4.51 8.45
N PHE A 11 -0.39 5.69 7.84
CA PHE A 11 -1.46 6.67 7.66
C PHE A 11 -2.53 6.22 6.67
N PHE A 12 -2.15 5.69 5.54
CA PHE A 12 -3.09 5.21 4.53
C PHE A 12 -3.50 3.75 4.72
N GLY A 13 -2.77 2.98 5.54
CA GLY A 13 -3.02 1.56 5.76
C GLY A 13 -2.80 0.68 4.52
N VAL A 14 -1.97 1.14 3.61
CA VAL A 14 -1.84 0.59 2.25
C VAL A 14 -0.64 -0.36 2.12
N GLY A 15 0.25 -0.35 3.12
CA GLY A 15 1.57 -1.00 3.01
C GLY A 15 2.57 -0.09 2.30
N GLY A 16 3.81 -0.08 2.75
CA GLY A 16 4.81 0.87 2.24
C GLY A 16 5.34 0.57 0.83
N GLY A 17 5.14 -0.64 0.35
CA GLY A 17 5.68 -1.10 -0.93
C GLY A 17 5.17 -0.31 -2.13
N PHE A 18 3.94 0.19 -2.09
CA PHE A 18 3.36 0.90 -3.23
C PHE A 18 4.03 2.25 -3.56
N ILE A 19 4.74 2.83 -2.59
CA ILE A 19 5.59 4.01 -2.81
C ILE A 19 7.04 3.59 -3.00
N LEU A 20 7.49 2.58 -2.25
CA LEU A 20 8.89 2.17 -2.27
C LEU A 20 9.29 1.58 -3.63
N THR A 21 8.48 0.70 -4.22
CA THR A 21 8.79 0.12 -5.54
C THR A 21 8.96 1.19 -6.62
N PRO A 22 8.02 2.14 -6.83
CA PRO A 22 8.22 3.27 -7.74
C PRO A 22 9.51 4.05 -7.49
N ILE A 23 9.83 4.34 -6.24
CA ILE A 23 11.06 5.06 -5.90
C ILE A 23 12.30 4.25 -6.30
N LEU A 24 12.34 2.96 -6.00
CA LEU A 24 13.46 2.10 -6.38
C LEU A 24 13.62 1.98 -7.90
N LEU A 25 12.49 1.87 -8.63
CA LEU A 25 12.49 1.87 -10.09
C LEU A 25 13.04 3.19 -10.67
N LEU A 26 12.67 4.34 -10.09
CA LEU A 26 13.20 5.65 -10.46
C LEU A 26 14.68 5.81 -10.12
N MET A 27 15.16 5.13 -9.08
CA MET A 27 16.59 5.07 -8.71
C MET A 27 17.39 4.13 -9.63
N GLY A 28 16.75 3.47 -10.60
CA GLY A 28 17.41 2.57 -11.56
C GLY A 28 17.60 1.14 -11.07
N TYR A 29 16.92 0.74 -9.96
CA TYR A 29 16.91 -0.67 -9.55
C TYR A 29 16.12 -1.51 -10.56
N GLU A 30 16.64 -2.70 -10.83
CA GLU A 30 15.94 -3.70 -11.63
C GLU A 30 14.56 -4.04 -11.03
N PRO A 31 13.49 -4.23 -11.85
CA PRO A 31 12.13 -4.42 -11.34
C PRO A 31 12.00 -5.54 -10.31
N VAL A 32 12.60 -6.71 -10.55
CA VAL A 32 12.55 -7.84 -9.62
C VAL A 32 13.22 -7.51 -8.28
N THR A 33 14.34 -6.79 -8.30
CA THR A 33 15.04 -6.33 -7.09
C THR A 33 14.19 -5.31 -6.33
N ALA A 34 13.62 -4.33 -7.02
CA ALA A 34 12.74 -3.33 -6.44
C ALA A 34 11.50 -3.97 -5.78
N ILE A 35 10.87 -4.94 -6.46
CA ILE A 35 9.74 -5.72 -5.93
C ILE A 35 10.15 -6.47 -4.67
N THR A 36 11.26 -7.21 -4.71
CA THR A 36 11.71 -8.05 -3.57
C THR A 36 12.03 -7.21 -2.33
N ILE A 37 12.76 -6.09 -2.48
CA ILE A 37 13.05 -5.17 -1.39
C ILE A 37 11.77 -4.55 -0.84
N SER A 38 10.83 -4.19 -1.70
CA SER A 38 9.56 -3.58 -1.29
C SER A 38 8.63 -4.56 -0.56
N LEU A 39 8.61 -5.83 -0.97
CA LEU A 39 7.89 -6.88 -0.24
C LEU A 39 8.49 -7.09 1.14
N LEU A 40 9.83 -7.19 1.23
CA LEU A 40 10.54 -7.29 2.51
C LEU A 40 10.23 -6.09 3.43
N TYR A 41 10.30 -4.88 2.91
CA TYR A 41 9.94 -3.66 3.64
C TYR A 41 8.48 -3.69 4.11
N THR A 42 7.58 -4.17 3.26
CA THR A 42 6.15 -4.25 3.58
C THR A 42 5.86 -5.29 4.67
N ILE A 43 6.64 -6.36 4.81
CA ILE A 43 6.56 -7.27 5.95
C ILE A 43 6.70 -6.49 7.26
N GLY A 44 7.75 -5.69 7.38
CA GLY A 44 8.00 -4.88 8.57
C GLY A 44 6.89 -3.88 8.86
N THR A 45 6.50 -3.10 7.88
CA THR A 45 5.44 -2.07 8.05
C THR A 45 4.08 -2.67 8.33
N SER A 46 3.72 -3.79 7.68
CA SER A 46 2.46 -4.51 7.94
C SER A 46 2.45 -5.13 9.32
N PHE A 47 3.55 -5.72 9.77
CA PHE A 47 3.67 -6.25 11.13
C PHE A 47 3.41 -5.16 12.17
N SER A 48 4.06 -4.00 12.04
CA SER A 48 3.82 -2.85 12.91
C SER A 48 2.37 -2.36 12.85
N GLY A 49 1.79 -2.28 11.66
CA GLY A 49 0.40 -1.88 11.45
C GLY A 49 -0.60 -2.87 12.05
N VAL A 50 -0.39 -4.18 11.89
CA VAL A 50 -1.21 -5.23 12.50
C VAL A 50 -1.25 -5.06 14.02
N PHE A 51 -0.09 -4.83 14.65
CA PHE A 51 -0.03 -4.64 16.10
C PHE A 51 -0.83 -3.42 16.57
N ALA A 52 -0.77 -2.30 15.83
CA ALA A 52 -1.57 -1.12 16.14
C ALA A 52 -3.08 -1.40 15.98
N HIS A 53 -3.49 -2.04 14.89
CA HIS A 53 -4.91 -2.35 14.62
C HIS A 53 -5.48 -3.45 15.52
N LEU A 54 -4.65 -4.37 16.02
CA LEU A 54 -5.02 -5.33 17.07
C LEU A 54 -5.47 -4.62 18.34
N ARG A 55 -4.67 -3.65 18.81
CA ARG A 55 -5.02 -2.84 20.00
C ARG A 55 -6.31 -2.05 19.82
N MET A 56 -6.57 -1.58 18.60
CA MET A 56 -7.78 -0.83 18.25
C MET A 56 -9.01 -1.72 17.95
N LYS A 57 -8.87 -3.06 18.02
CA LYS A 57 -9.93 -4.05 17.70
C LYS A 57 -10.55 -3.85 16.30
N ASN A 58 -9.72 -3.47 15.32
CA ASN A 58 -10.14 -3.18 13.94
C ASN A 58 -9.98 -4.38 12.99
N ILE A 59 -9.67 -5.58 13.48
CA ILE A 59 -9.41 -6.75 12.65
C ILE A 59 -10.61 -7.69 12.69
N ILE A 60 -11.09 -8.07 11.50
CA ILE A 60 -12.09 -9.12 11.35
C ILE A 60 -11.37 -10.37 10.83
N TRP A 61 -11.14 -11.33 11.72
CA TRP A 61 -10.24 -12.47 11.48
C TRP A 61 -10.65 -13.38 10.34
N LYS A 62 -11.94 -13.74 10.24
CA LYS A 62 -12.41 -14.67 9.21
C LYS A 62 -12.16 -14.17 7.78
N PRO A 63 -12.56 -12.94 7.40
CA PRO A 63 -12.17 -12.35 6.13
C PRO A 63 -10.65 -12.20 5.97
N ALA A 64 -9.92 -11.79 7.03
CA ALA A 64 -8.47 -11.64 6.94
C ALA A 64 -7.77 -12.93 6.54
N LEU A 65 -8.14 -14.05 7.14
CA LEU A 65 -7.56 -15.37 6.83
C LEU A 65 -7.94 -15.86 5.44
N LEU A 66 -9.20 -15.68 5.01
CA LEU A 66 -9.64 -16.09 3.68
C LEU A 66 -8.91 -15.32 2.57
N VAL A 67 -8.80 -14.00 2.74
CA VAL A 67 -8.03 -13.13 1.83
C VAL A 67 -6.54 -13.50 1.87
N ALA A 68 -5.98 -13.82 3.04
CA ALA A 68 -4.59 -14.24 3.18
C ALA A 68 -4.32 -15.55 2.42
N VAL A 69 -5.11 -16.59 2.67
CA VAL A 69 -4.91 -17.92 2.04
C VAL A 69 -5.00 -17.83 0.52
N SER A 70 -6.05 -17.18 -0.01
CA SER A 70 -6.21 -17.01 -1.46
C SER A 70 -5.13 -16.12 -2.06
N GLY A 71 -4.72 -15.07 -1.33
CA GLY A 71 -3.65 -14.19 -1.77
C GLY A 71 -2.28 -14.85 -1.77
N VAL A 72 -1.97 -15.69 -0.77
CA VAL A 72 -0.74 -16.51 -0.75
C VAL A 72 -0.75 -17.49 -1.92
N ALA A 73 -1.87 -18.15 -2.22
CA ALA A 73 -1.98 -19.00 -3.41
C ALA A 73 -1.69 -18.19 -4.70
N ALA A 74 -2.19 -16.97 -4.79
CA ALA A 74 -1.95 -16.10 -5.95
C ALA A 74 -0.48 -15.71 -6.14
N THR A 75 0.34 -15.67 -5.07
CA THR A 75 1.78 -15.38 -5.19
C THR A 75 2.50 -16.44 -6.04
N GLN A 76 2.03 -17.69 -6.02
CA GLN A 76 2.60 -18.78 -6.79
C GLN A 76 2.40 -18.61 -8.30
N PHE A 77 1.43 -17.82 -8.72
CA PHE A 77 1.19 -17.47 -10.12
C PHE A 77 1.87 -16.14 -10.49
N ALA A 78 1.93 -15.19 -9.56
CA ALA A 78 2.51 -13.87 -9.78
C ALA A 78 4.03 -13.94 -10.03
N ASN A 79 4.76 -14.72 -9.24
CA ASN A 79 6.21 -14.83 -9.38
C ASN A 79 6.63 -15.43 -10.74
N PRO A 80 6.12 -16.62 -11.20
CA PRO A 80 6.43 -17.12 -12.54
C PRO A 80 6.06 -16.14 -13.65
N PHE A 81 4.96 -15.39 -13.48
CA PHE A 81 4.55 -14.36 -14.44
C PHE A 81 5.60 -13.25 -14.55
N VAL A 82 6.07 -12.71 -13.43
CA VAL A 82 7.11 -11.66 -13.42
C VAL A 82 8.43 -12.19 -13.97
N MET A 83 8.82 -13.43 -13.61
CA MET A 83 10.03 -14.05 -14.14
C MET A 83 9.94 -14.31 -15.65
N PHE A 84 8.76 -14.67 -16.16
CA PHE A 84 8.52 -14.75 -17.59
C PHE A 84 8.70 -13.39 -18.28
N LEU A 85 8.16 -12.32 -17.72
CA LEU A 85 8.36 -10.96 -18.25
C LEU A 85 9.84 -10.59 -18.28
N LYS A 86 10.57 -10.86 -17.18
CA LYS A 86 12.00 -10.60 -17.07
C LYS A 86 12.81 -11.37 -18.11
N ASN A 87 12.57 -12.68 -18.26
CA ASN A 87 13.28 -13.52 -19.21
C ASN A 87 13.06 -13.07 -20.67
N ARG A 88 11.99 -12.32 -20.91
CA ARG A 88 11.69 -11.71 -22.22
C ARG A 88 12.15 -10.27 -22.34
N GLY A 89 12.69 -9.65 -21.27
CA GLY A 89 13.10 -8.25 -21.23
C GLY A 89 11.92 -7.27 -21.23
N TYR A 90 10.72 -7.72 -20.87
CA TYR A 90 9.50 -6.88 -20.84
C TYR A 90 9.19 -6.31 -19.46
N ASP A 91 9.91 -6.72 -18.42
CA ASP A 91 9.64 -6.31 -17.04
C ASP A 91 9.87 -4.80 -16.82
N GLU A 92 10.91 -4.22 -17.43
CA GLU A 92 11.19 -2.77 -17.34
C GLU A 92 10.09 -1.89 -17.93
N LEU A 93 9.37 -2.39 -18.92
CA LEU A 93 8.25 -1.69 -19.56
C LEU A 93 6.93 -2.00 -18.86
N LEU A 94 6.61 -3.29 -18.68
CA LEU A 94 5.28 -3.72 -18.25
C LEU A 94 5.03 -3.45 -16.77
N ILE A 95 6.03 -3.54 -15.89
CA ILE A 95 5.86 -3.25 -14.48
C ILE A 95 5.42 -1.78 -14.26
N PRO A 96 6.11 -0.76 -14.80
CA PRO A 96 5.62 0.62 -14.75
C PRO A 96 4.25 0.82 -15.39
N VAL A 97 3.95 0.15 -16.52
CA VAL A 97 2.63 0.25 -17.17
C VAL A 97 1.53 -0.29 -16.26
N PHE A 98 1.72 -1.45 -15.61
CA PHE A 98 0.77 -1.96 -14.63
C PHE A 98 0.56 -0.99 -13.47
N TYR A 99 1.62 -0.34 -12.98
CA TYR A 99 1.50 0.72 -11.98
C TYR A 99 0.64 1.87 -12.48
N ILE A 100 0.89 2.38 -13.69
CA ILE A 100 0.15 3.50 -14.27
C ILE A 100 -1.34 3.18 -14.38
N VAL A 101 -1.68 2.01 -14.94
CA VAL A 101 -3.08 1.60 -15.11
C VAL A 101 -3.78 1.44 -13.77
N LEU A 102 -3.13 0.77 -12.83
CA LEU A 102 -3.71 0.47 -11.54
C LEU A 102 -3.89 1.73 -10.67
N LEU A 103 -2.84 2.55 -10.57
CA LEU A 103 -2.90 3.80 -9.81
C LEU A 103 -3.83 4.82 -10.47
N GLY A 104 -3.87 4.87 -11.81
CA GLY A 104 -4.80 5.71 -12.56
C GLY A 104 -6.26 5.35 -12.28
N TYR A 105 -6.58 4.06 -12.28
CA TYR A 105 -7.92 3.58 -11.92
C TYR A 105 -8.30 3.97 -10.50
N PHE A 106 -7.43 3.75 -9.52
CA PHE A 106 -7.73 4.10 -8.13
C PHE A 106 -7.75 5.62 -7.89
N ALA A 107 -6.87 6.39 -8.54
CA ALA A 107 -6.89 7.85 -8.48
C ALA A 107 -8.22 8.39 -9.02
N TYR A 108 -8.64 7.93 -10.20
CA TYR A 108 -9.93 8.27 -10.81
C TYR A 108 -11.08 7.96 -9.86
N LYS A 109 -11.15 6.73 -9.33
CA LYS A 109 -12.20 6.30 -8.41
C LYS A 109 -12.24 7.12 -7.12
N MET A 110 -11.09 7.49 -6.55
CA MET A 110 -11.02 8.25 -5.31
C MET A 110 -11.31 9.74 -5.48
N LEU A 111 -10.87 10.33 -6.60
CA LEU A 111 -11.01 11.77 -6.84
C LEU A 111 -12.33 12.15 -7.50
N LEU A 112 -12.80 11.34 -8.46
CA LEU A 112 -13.97 11.69 -9.30
C LEU A 112 -15.28 11.02 -8.89
N GLN A 113 -15.27 9.93 -8.13
CA GLN A 113 -16.51 9.38 -7.60
C GLN A 113 -17.10 10.34 -6.55
N ARG A 114 -17.86 11.32 -7.03
CA ARG A 114 -18.67 12.24 -6.23
C ARG A 114 -19.84 11.50 -5.56
N LYS A 115 -20.07 11.89 -4.28
CA LYS A 115 -21.31 11.80 -3.53
C LYS A 115 -22.45 10.97 -4.19
N GLY A 116 -22.70 9.81 -3.62
CA GLY A 116 -23.91 9.08 -3.98
C GLY A 116 -24.37 8.06 -2.94
N ARG A 117 -23.56 7.74 -1.91
CA ARG A 117 -23.94 6.73 -0.90
C ARG A 117 -23.08 6.73 0.38
N GLU A 118 -22.51 7.88 0.75
CA GLU A 118 -21.65 7.92 1.95
C GLU A 118 -22.46 8.11 3.25
N ASP A 119 -23.69 8.57 3.19
CA ASP A 119 -24.54 8.81 4.38
C ASP A 119 -25.46 7.63 4.73
N GLU A 120 -25.56 6.64 3.86
CA GLU A 120 -26.23 5.35 4.11
C GLU A 120 -25.21 4.20 4.08
N LEU A 121 -24.13 4.30 4.85
CA LEU A 121 -23.49 3.10 5.34
C LEU A 121 -24.37 2.56 6.47
N GLU A 122 -25.55 2.03 6.10
CA GLU A 122 -26.15 0.97 6.87
C GLU A 122 -25.02 0.03 7.27
N VAL A 123 -25.03 -0.39 8.52
CA VAL A 123 -24.15 -1.44 9.03
C VAL A 123 -24.44 -2.68 8.19
N PHE A 124 -23.86 -2.73 6.99
CA PHE A 124 -23.92 -3.92 6.17
C PHE A 124 -23.21 -5.00 6.97
N GLU A 125 -23.96 -5.95 7.47
CA GLU A 125 -23.40 -7.20 7.92
C GLU A 125 -22.52 -7.72 6.77
N PRO A 126 -21.24 -8.06 7.04
CA PRO A 126 -20.32 -8.48 5.99
C PRO A 126 -20.98 -9.62 5.23
N SER A 127 -21.35 -9.36 3.97
CA SER A 127 -22.00 -10.34 3.11
C SER A 127 -21.20 -11.65 3.20
N SER A 128 -21.84 -12.72 3.64
CA SER A 128 -21.24 -14.02 3.97
C SER A 128 -20.72 -14.79 2.75
N LYS A 129 -20.43 -14.12 1.65
CA LYS A 129 -19.91 -14.74 0.43
C LYS A 129 -18.42 -15.03 0.57
N LEU A 130 -18.08 -16.18 1.13
CA LEU A 130 -16.70 -16.70 1.22
C LEU A 130 -15.95 -16.56 -0.11
N LEU A 131 -16.63 -16.80 -1.22
CA LEU A 131 -16.09 -16.66 -2.57
C LEU A 131 -15.59 -15.25 -2.86
N GLY A 132 -16.30 -14.21 -2.39
CA GLY A 132 -15.89 -12.81 -2.57
C GLY A 132 -14.54 -12.50 -1.92
N TYR A 133 -14.32 -12.98 -0.69
CA TYR A 133 -13.02 -12.82 -0.01
C TYR A 133 -11.90 -13.59 -0.72
N GLY A 134 -12.22 -14.75 -1.27
CA GLY A 134 -11.28 -15.53 -2.10
C GLY A 134 -10.84 -14.76 -3.35
N VAL A 135 -11.78 -14.16 -4.08
CA VAL A 135 -11.49 -13.34 -5.27
C VAL A 135 -10.69 -12.09 -4.90
N ILE A 136 -11.08 -11.37 -3.83
CA ILE A 136 -10.35 -10.19 -3.36
C ILE A 136 -8.90 -10.54 -2.99
N GLY A 137 -8.71 -11.67 -2.27
CA GLY A 137 -7.38 -12.13 -1.89
C GLY A 137 -6.54 -12.53 -3.09
N PHE A 138 -7.12 -13.26 -4.04
CA PHE A 138 -6.40 -13.69 -5.24
C PHE A 138 -5.94 -12.50 -6.08
N ILE A 139 -6.84 -11.56 -6.41
CA ILE A 139 -6.51 -10.35 -7.17
C ILE A 139 -5.50 -9.50 -6.38
N GLY A 140 -5.76 -9.26 -5.09
CA GLY A 140 -4.88 -8.47 -4.24
C GLY A 140 -3.49 -9.10 -4.08
N GLY A 141 -3.41 -10.42 -3.90
CA GLY A 141 -2.16 -11.16 -3.77
C GLY A 141 -1.37 -11.21 -5.07
N PHE A 142 -2.03 -11.48 -6.20
CA PHE A 142 -1.40 -11.49 -7.52
C PHE A 142 -0.78 -10.12 -7.84
N LEU A 143 -1.57 -9.05 -7.76
CA LEU A 143 -1.08 -7.70 -8.06
C LEU A 143 -0.05 -7.20 -7.03
N SER A 144 -0.24 -7.56 -5.75
CA SER A 144 0.73 -7.27 -4.69
C SER A 144 2.11 -7.82 -5.00
N THR A 145 2.17 -9.09 -5.37
CA THR A 145 3.42 -9.80 -5.63
C THR A 145 4.02 -9.42 -6.97
N THR A 146 3.19 -9.17 -7.98
CA THR A 146 3.65 -8.71 -9.31
C THR A 146 4.29 -7.32 -9.25
N LEU A 147 3.75 -6.43 -8.41
CA LEU A 147 4.18 -5.03 -8.33
C LEU A 147 5.03 -4.70 -7.09
N GLY A 148 5.16 -5.62 -6.14
CA GLY A 148 5.86 -5.34 -4.88
C GLY A 148 5.15 -4.35 -3.96
N VAL A 149 3.83 -4.17 -4.13
CA VAL A 149 3.08 -3.06 -3.50
C VAL A 149 2.56 -3.37 -2.11
N GLY A 150 2.54 -4.62 -1.71
CA GLY A 150 2.01 -5.02 -0.41
C GLY A 150 0.49 -5.18 -0.35
N GLY A 151 -0.23 -5.14 -1.49
CA GLY A 151 -1.65 -5.52 -1.61
C GLY A 151 -2.68 -4.66 -0.86
N GLY A 152 -2.33 -4.00 0.23
CA GLY A 152 -3.27 -3.23 1.04
C GLY A 152 -4.00 -2.15 0.25
N PHE A 153 -3.32 -1.50 -0.69
CA PHE A 153 -3.92 -0.46 -1.53
C PHE A 153 -4.97 -1.00 -2.52
N ILE A 154 -4.96 -2.31 -2.79
CA ILE A 154 -5.96 -2.99 -3.61
C ILE A 154 -7.02 -3.64 -2.72
N ILE A 155 -6.60 -4.36 -1.69
CA ILE A 155 -7.48 -5.12 -0.81
C ILE A 155 -8.41 -4.20 -0.03
N VAL A 156 -7.92 -3.04 0.49
CA VAL A 156 -8.75 -2.10 1.26
C VAL A 156 -9.92 -1.56 0.42
N PRO A 157 -9.71 -0.96 -0.77
CA PRO A 157 -10.82 -0.51 -1.60
C PRO A 157 -11.79 -1.64 -2.00
N LEU A 158 -11.28 -2.85 -2.24
CA LEU A 158 -12.12 -3.99 -2.59
C LEU A 158 -12.98 -4.47 -1.41
N LEU A 159 -12.43 -4.53 -0.19
CA LEU A 159 -13.19 -4.85 1.02
C LEU A 159 -14.29 -3.81 1.29
N ILE A 160 -14.01 -2.53 1.07
CA ILE A 160 -15.01 -1.47 1.23
C ILE A 160 -16.08 -1.59 0.15
N ALA A 161 -15.69 -1.71 -1.12
CA ALA A 161 -16.63 -1.65 -2.24
C ALA A 161 -17.49 -2.92 -2.39
N PHE A 162 -16.92 -4.10 -2.14
CA PHE A 162 -17.61 -5.38 -2.39
C PHE A 162 -18.13 -6.07 -1.14
N SER A 163 -17.59 -5.71 0.03
CA SER A 163 -17.95 -6.37 1.30
C SER A 163 -18.54 -5.39 2.32
N GLY A 164 -18.69 -4.11 1.98
CA GLY A 164 -19.30 -3.10 2.85
C GLY A 164 -18.51 -2.81 4.14
N PHE A 165 -17.21 -3.09 4.16
CA PHE A 165 -16.39 -2.85 5.34
C PHE A 165 -16.29 -1.36 5.67
N HIS A 166 -16.43 -1.03 6.94
CA HIS A 166 -16.03 0.29 7.40
C HIS A 166 -14.51 0.50 7.17
N PRO A 167 -14.05 1.64 6.66
CA PRO A 167 -12.65 1.86 6.28
C PRO A 167 -11.61 1.44 7.32
N LYS A 168 -11.82 1.76 8.61
CA LYS A 168 -10.91 1.37 9.70
C LYS A 168 -10.78 -0.16 9.84
N LYS A 169 -11.89 -0.89 9.70
CA LYS A 169 -11.91 -2.36 9.75
C LYS A 169 -11.32 -2.95 8.48
N ALA A 170 -11.56 -2.35 7.31
CA ALA A 170 -10.94 -2.77 6.05
C ALA A 170 -9.41 -2.68 6.12
N VAL A 171 -8.87 -1.57 6.61
CA VAL A 171 -7.43 -1.37 6.81
C VAL A 171 -6.85 -2.40 7.77
N GLY A 172 -7.41 -2.56 8.98
CA GLY A 172 -6.90 -3.51 9.97
C GLY A 172 -6.95 -4.95 9.46
N THR A 173 -8.05 -5.33 8.79
CA THR A 173 -8.24 -6.68 8.23
C THR A 173 -7.29 -6.95 7.06
N SER A 174 -7.10 -5.97 6.17
CA SER A 174 -6.19 -6.10 5.02
C SER A 174 -4.73 -6.22 5.45
N LEU A 175 -4.29 -5.49 6.49
CA LEU A 175 -2.90 -5.55 6.96
C LEU A 175 -2.51 -6.96 7.42
N VAL A 176 -3.42 -7.70 8.06
CA VAL A 176 -3.19 -9.11 8.43
C VAL A 176 -3.02 -9.96 7.17
N SER A 177 -3.91 -9.84 6.20
CA SER A 177 -3.82 -10.58 4.95
C SER A 177 -2.54 -10.24 4.18
N VAL A 178 -2.23 -8.95 4.08
CA VAL A 178 -1.03 -8.44 3.42
C VAL A 178 0.23 -9.02 4.03
N LEU A 179 0.33 -9.08 5.36
CA LEU A 179 1.51 -9.64 6.04
C LEU A 179 1.85 -11.04 5.54
N PHE A 180 0.85 -11.92 5.43
CA PHE A 180 1.06 -13.28 4.92
C PHE A 180 1.36 -13.30 3.41
N ILE A 181 0.67 -12.50 2.62
CA ILE A 181 0.86 -12.41 1.17
C ILE A 181 2.27 -11.92 0.83
N VAL A 182 2.72 -10.83 1.46
CA VAL A 182 4.05 -10.27 1.16
C VAL A 182 5.17 -11.15 1.69
N ALA A 183 4.97 -11.84 2.81
CA ALA A 183 5.94 -12.83 3.31
C ALA A 183 6.10 -13.99 2.33
N ALA A 184 5.00 -14.55 1.84
CA ALA A 184 5.03 -15.61 0.83
C ALA A 184 5.65 -15.12 -0.48
N GLY A 185 5.24 -13.94 -0.98
CA GLY A 185 5.80 -13.33 -2.19
C GLY A 185 7.29 -13.06 -2.07
N PHE A 186 7.73 -12.46 -0.96
CA PHE A 186 9.16 -12.23 -0.68
C PHE A 186 9.96 -13.53 -0.72
N LEU A 187 9.51 -14.56 0.01
CA LEU A 187 10.19 -15.86 0.06
C LEU A 187 10.30 -16.47 -1.34
N THR A 188 9.25 -16.40 -2.14
CA THR A 188 9.25 -16.96 -3.49
C THR A 188 10.29 -16.27 -4.39
N TYR A 189 10.41 -14.94 -4.35
CA TYR A 189 11.44 -14.22 -5.11
C TYR A 189 12.84 -14.48 -4.57
N TYR A 190 13.01 -14.42 -3.25
CA TYR A 190 14.33 -14.53 -2.62
C TYR A 190 14.97 -15.92 -2.80
N ILE A 191 14.15 -16.99 -2.73
CA ILE A 191 14.63 -18.37 -2.97
C ILE A 191 15.09 -18.55 -4.43
N GLN A 192 14.34 -17.97 -5.38
CA GLN A 192 14.69 -18.11 -6.80
C GLN A 192 15.88 -17.21 -7.19
N ARG A 193 15.98 -16.04 -6.58
CA ARG A 193 17.04 -15.07 -6.85
C ARG A 193 17.45 -14.33 -5.58
N PRO A 194 18.45 -14.85 -4.86
CA PRO A 194 19.02 -14.14 -3.72
C PRO A 194 19.57 -12.78 -4.15
N ILE A 195 19.20 -11.73 -3.40
CA ILE A 195 19.67 -10.35 -3.57
C ILE A 195 20.26 -9.84 -2.25
N ASP A 196 21.05 -8.76 -2.32
CA ASP A 196 21.47 -8.06 -1.10
C ASP A 196 20.27 -7.41 -0.42
N LEU A 197 20.02 -7.82 0.83
CA LEU A 197 18.89 -7.35 1.64
C LEU A 197 19.26 -6.18 2.55
N SER A 198 20.51 -5.71 2.55
CA SER A 198 20.98 -4.67 3.45
C SER A 198 20.12 -3.41 3.39
N LEU A 199 19.80 -2.96 2.18
CA LEU A 199 18.90 -1.81 1.97
C LEU A 199 17.50 -2.08 2.56
N GLY A 200 16.96 -3.27 2.34
CA GLY A 200 15.64 -3.67 2.85
C GLY A 200 15.58 -3.62 4.37
N PHE A 201 16.57 -4.17 5.07
CA PHE A 201 16.64 -4.16 6.54
C PHE A 201 16.79 -2.75 7.11
N ILE A 202 17.64 -1.91 6.51
CA ILE A 202 17.80 -0.50 6.91
C ILE A 202 16.46 0.24 6.78
N LEU A 203 15.74 0.02 5.69
CA LEU A 203 14.44 0.64 5.46
C LEU A 203 13.38 0.15 6.44
N ILE A 204 13.37 -1.13 6.82
CA ILE A 204 12.41 -1.72 7.78
C ILE A 204 12.52 -1.05 9.14
N ILE A 205 13.73 -0.80 9.66
CA ILE A 205 13.91 -0.15 10.96
C ILE A 205 13.19 1.20 11.00
N GLY A 206 13.39 2.02 9.96
CA GLY A 206 12.64 3.27 9.82
C GLY A 206 11.14 3.06 9.62
N GLY A 207 10.78 2.07 8.80
CA GLY A 207 9.40 1.74 8.48
C GLY A 207 8.55 1.33 9.69
N LEU A 208 9.12 0.54 10.59
CA LEU A 208 8.47 0.12 11.84
C LEU A 208 8.04 1.31 12.71
N LEU A 209 8.96 2.26 12.91
CA LEU A 209 8.68 3.47 13.68
C LEU A 209 7.71 4.39 12.93
N GLY A 210 7.93 4.57 11.63
CA GLY A 210 7.09 5.41 10.78
C GLY A 210 5.64 4.94 10.73
N ALA A 211 5.41 3.65 10.57
CA ALA A 211 4.05 3.09 10.48
C ALA A 211 3.22 3.34 11.74
N GLN A 212 3.82 3.29 12.92
CA GLN A 212 3.12 3.62 14.17
C GLN A 212 2.76 5.10 14.25
N LEU A 213 3.67 5.99 13.84
CA LEU A 213 3.41 7.44 13.79
C LEU A 213 2.29 7.75 12.80
N GLY A 214 2.34 7.15 11.60
CA GLY A 214 1.32 7.30 10.58
C GLY A 214 -0.05 6.81 11.02
N ALA A 215 -0.13 5.64 11.65
CA ALA A 215 -1.39 5.11 12.19
C ALA A 215 -2.02 6.05 13.23
N ARG A 216 -1.21 6.66 14.09
CA ARG A 216 -1.70 7.68 15.04
C ARG A 216 -2.19 8.94 14.34
N ALA A 217 -1.54 9.37 13.27
CA ALA A 217 -1.93 10.55 12.51
C ALA A 217 -3.33 10.41 11.89
N THR A 218 -3.80 9.18 11.59
CA THR A 218 -5.16 8.96 11.06
C THR A 218 -6.26 9.49 11.98
N LEU A 219 -6.00 9.56 13.30
CA LEU A 219 -6.96 10.07 14.29
C LEU A 219 -7.23 11.58 14.14
N ILE A 220 -6.32 12.31 13.47
CA ILE A 220 -6.39 13.76 13.29
C ILE A 220 -7.18 14.15 12.03
N TYR A 221 -7.34 13.21 11.10
CA TYR A 221 -7.93 13.45 9.79
C TYR A 221 -9.33 12.86 9.66
N LYS A 222 -10.21 13.55 8.91
CA LYS A 222 -11.51 13.01 8.51
C LYS A 222 -11.33 12.00 7.37
N GLN A 223 -12.21 11.03 7.26
CA GLN A 223 -12.15 9.98 6.23
C GLN A 223 -12.13 10.57 4.80
N LYS A 224 -12.90 11.62 4.55
CA LYS A 224 -12.92 12.32 3.24
C LYS A 224 -11.56 12.91 2.88
N GLU A 225 -10.83 13.42 3.86
CA GLU A 225 -9.49 13.99 3.67
C GLU A 225 -8.48 12.88 3.36
N ILE A 226 -8.52 11.77 4.10
CA ILE A 226 -7.63 10.64 3.87
C ILE A 226 -7.85 10.07 2.47
N LYS A 227 -9.11 9.92 2.05
CA LYS A 227 -9.48 9.47 0.69
C LYS A 227 -8.94 10.42 -0.39
N LEU A 228 -9.11 11.74 -0.20
CA LEU A 228 -8.61 12.76 -1.12
C LEU A 228 -7.08 12.70 -1.23
N LEU A 229 -6.39 12.71 -0.08
CA LEU A 229 -4.92 12.67 -0.04
C LEU A 229 -4.36 11.39 -0.68
N LEU A 230 -5.02 10.26 -0.47
CA LEU A 230 -4.63 9.00 -1.09
C LEU A 230 -4.83 9.05 -2.62
N GLY A 231 -5.94 9.62 -3.09
CA GLY A 231 -6.19 9.81 -4.52
C GLY A 231 -5.14 10.70 -5.18
N VAL A 232 -4.78 11.81 -4.51
CA VAL A 232 -3.71 12.70 -4.97
C VAL A 232 -2.35 11.99 -4.98
N LEU A 233 -2.03 11.23 -3.92
CA LEU A 233 -0.80 10.43 -3.87
C LEU A 233 -0.72 9.42 -5.03
N TYR A 234 -1.82 8.72 -5.34
CA TYR A 234 -1.86 7.82 -6.50
C TYR A 234 -1.62 8.57 -7.82
N THR A 235 -2.18 9.76 -7.97
CA THR A 235 -1.96 10.58 -9.18
C THR A 235 -0.49 10.97 -9.34
N PHE A 236 0.17 11.44 -8.28
CA PHE A 236 1.59 11.82 -8.35
C PHE A 236 2.50 10.61 -8.55
N THR A 237 2.20 9.47 -7.92
CA THR A 237 2.95 8.23 -8.14
C THR A 237 2.75 7.71 -9.56
N MET A 238 1.53 7.76 -10.10
CA MET A 238 1.25 7.43 -11.50
C MET A 238 2.05 8.33 -12.45
N LEU A 239 2.02 9.64 -12.22
CA LEU A 239 2.75 10.61 -13.03
C LEU A 239 4.26 10.32 -13.01
N SER A 240 4.83 10.01 -11.83
CA SER A 240 6.24 9.64 -11.72
C SER A 240 6.59 8.37 -12.52
N MET A 241 5.67 7.40 -12.60
CA MET A 241 5.85 6.19 -13.40
C MET A 241 5.72 6.46 -14.91
N ILE A 242 4.92 7.44 -15.31
CA ILE A 242 4.89 7.90 -16.72
C ILE A 242 6.26 8.48 -17.11
N PHE A 243 6.85 9.34 -16.27
CA PHE A 243 8.20 9.86 -16.54
C PHE A 243 9.26 8.76 -16.53
N LYS A 244 9.10 7.71 -15.71
CA LYS A 244 9.96 6.51 -15.74
C LYS A 244 9.95 5.82 -17.11
N LEU A 245 8.77 5.68 -17.74
CA LEU A 245 8.65 5.06 -19.07
C LEU A 245 9.36 5.86 -20.16
N PHE A 246 9.45 7.18 -20.03
CA PHE A 246 10.17 8.05 -20.94
C PHE A 246 11.65 8.26 -20.56
N GLU A 247 12.16 7.47 -19.60
CA GLU A 247 13.54 7.55 -19.07
C GLU A 247 13.87 8.87 -18.33
N PHE A 248 12.89 9.73 -18.08
CA PHE A 248 13.05 10.96 -17.30
C PHE A 248 13.00 10.70 -15.78
N ASN A 249 13.84 9.78 -15.30
CA ASN A 249 13.84 9.31 -13.91
C ASN A 249 13.99 10.45 -12.89
N MET A 250 14.87 11.41 -13.15
CA MET A 250 15.10 12.56 -12.25
C MET A 250 13.87 13.45 -12.12
N ILE A 251 13.13 13.67 -13.21
CA ILE A 251 11.89 14.46 -13.20
C ILE A 251 10.83 13.70 -12.41
N GLY A 252 10.63 12.41 -12.71
CA GLY A 252 9.69 11.57 -11.97
C GLY A 252 9.96 11.53 -10.48
N MET A 253 11.25 11.40 -10.09
CA MET A 253 11.69 11.42 -8.70
C MET A 253 11.44 12.81 -8.05
N GLY A 254 11.75 13.89 -8.74
CA GLY A 254 11.51 15.26 -8.28
C GLY A 254 10.03 15.54 -8.00
N ILE A 255 9.15 15.11 -8.90
CA ILE A 255 7.69 15.24 -8.75
C ILE A 255 7.20 14.47 -7.53
N LEU A 256 7.60 13.20 -7.39
CA LEU A 256 7.18 12.38 -6.28
C LEU A 256 7.74 12.89 -4.94
N ALA A 257 9.03 13.21 -4.88
CA ALA A 257 9.68 13.75 -3.69
C ALA A 257 9.10 15.11 -3.28
N GLY A 258 8.87 16.02 -4.24
CA GLY A 258 8.24 17.32 -3.99
C GLY A 258 6.84 17.18 -3.40
N PHE A 259 6.01 16.33 -3.98
CA PHE A 259 4.68 16.04 -3.44
C PHE A 259 4.74 15.44 -2.04
N LEU A 260 5.62 14.45 -1.81
CA LEU A 260 5.79 13.83 -0.50
C LEU A 260 6.21 14.87 0.55
N THR A 261 7.12 15.78 0.21
CA THR A 261 7.57 16.86 1.10
C THR A 261 6.40 17.76 1.50
N VAL A 262 5.59 18.20 0.53
CA VAL A 262 4.41 19.03 0.80
C VAL A 262 3.42 18.27 1.71
N LEU A 263 3.17 17.00 1.43
CA LEU A 263 2.29 16.16 2.23
C LEU A 263 2.77 16.05 3.69
N TYR A 264 4.09 15.85 3.90
CA TYR A 264 4.66 15.80 5.24
C TYR A 264 4.56 17.14 5.98
N ILE A 265 4.87 18.25 5.32
CA ILE A 265 4.72 19.59 5.92
C ILE A 265 3.27 19.80 6.37
N MET A 266 2.30 19.45 5.52
CA MET A 266 0.88 19.55 5.85
C MET A 266 0.49 18.65 7.05
N MET A 267 1.01 17.42 7.12
CA MET A 267 0.75 16.52 8.25
C MET A 267 1.35 17.06 9.56
N LEU A 268 2.58 17.58 9.52
CA LEU A 268 3.27 18.16 10.67
C LEU A 268 2.60 19.43 11.19
N THR A 269 2.28 20.37 10.30
CA THR A 269 1.60 21.61 10.67
C THR A 269 0.26 21.32 11.37
N ARG A 270 -0.52 20.41 10.82
CA ARG A 270 -1.82 20.03 11.42
C ARG A 270 -1.67 19.34 12.77
N ALA A 271 -0.67 18.50 12.95
CA ALA A 271 -0.37 17.86 14.24
C ALA A 271 0.01 18.89 15.32
N VAL A 272 0.83 19.89 14.96
CA VAL A 272 1.25 20.97 15.86
C VAL A 272 0.07 21.87 16.24
N PHE A 273 -0.77 22.29 15.28
CA PHE A 273 -1.94 23.13 15.56
C PHE A 273 -2.93 22.46 16.52
N ARG A 274 -3.20 21.18 16.35
CA ARG A 274 -4.12 20.46 17.22
C ARG A 274 -3.59 20.27 18.65
N ARG A 275 -2.28 20.14 18.81
CA ARG A 275 -1.63 20.07 20.13
C ARG A 275 -1.77 21.37 20.89
N LYS A 276 -1.69 22.51 20.20
CA LYS A 276 -1.87 23.85 20.81
C LYS A 276 -3.32 24.08 21.29
N GLN A 277 -4.32 23.63 20.55
CA GLN A 277 -5.72 23.74 20.95
C GLN A 277 -6.06 22.90 22.18
N GLY A 278 -5.51 21.68 22.28
CA GLY A 278 -5.73 20.83 23.46
C GLY A 278 -5.03 21.29 24.75
N THR A 279 -4.05 22.21 24.66
CA THR A 279 -3.39 22.82 25.84
C THR A 279 -4.01 24.14 26.26
N SER A 280 -4.92 24.73 25.51
CA SER A 280 -5.65 25.94 25.86
C SER A 280 -6.97 25.66 26.58
N ASP A 281 -7.45 24.44 26.57
CA ASP A 281 -8.70 23.99 27.21
C ASP A 281 -8.48 23.25 28.54
N THR A 282 -7.23 23.22 29.04
CA THR A 282 -6.85 22.72 30.38
C THR A 282 -6.34 23.85 31.25
#